data_a5be063eea289369e75bc316fb2a764d
#
_entry.id   a5be063eea289369e75bc316fb2a764d
#
_cell.length_a   1.000
_cell.length_b   1.000
_cell.length_c   1.000
_cell.angle_alpha   90.00
_cell.angle_beta   90.00
_cell.angle_gamma   90.00
#
_symmetry.space_group_name_H-M   'P 1'
#
loop_
_entity.id
_entity.type
_entity.pdbx_description
1 polymer ?
#
loop_
_entity_poly.entity_id
_entity_poly.type
_entity_poly.pdbx_seq_one_letter_code
_entity_poly.pdbx_strand_id
1 'polypeptide(L)'
;MPIPDGYTTVTPWIISKDTDGVMAWLTAAFDAVEVSRLADENGVIGHAEMRIGNAMVMMFDARPDWPSTPAFLRLYVEDADAVHRQAIEAGGTSVTEVTHLFFGDRVGRVKDPFGNLYWIQTRIEELTEEEMMARLSDPEFTKAMEYVQGARFFD
;
A
#
# COMPACT_ATOMS: atom_id res chain seq x y z
N MET A 1 -3.85 -9.19 -28.19
CA MET A 1 -3.07 -8.02 -27.69
C MET A 1 -1.98 -8.53 -26.74
N PRO A 2 -0.76 -8.03 -26.86
CA PRO A 2 0.35 -8.56 -26.04
C PRO A 2 0.28 -8.12 -24.57
N ILE A 3 -0.44 -7.04 -24.27
CA ILE A 3 -0.66 -6.59 -22.90
C ILE A 3 -2.17 -6.63 -22.65
N PRO A 4 -2.64 -7.41 -21.65
CA PRO A 4 -4.07 -7.47 -21.35
C PRO A 4 -4.62 -6.13 -20.86
N ASP A 5 -5.91 -5.93 -21.09
CA ASP A 5 -6.60 -4.72 -20.61
C ASP A 5 -6.49 -4.59 -19.09
N GLY A 6 -6.21 -3.39 -18.62
CA GLY A 6 -6.06 -3.10 -17.19
C GLY A 6 -4.66 -3.39 -16.63
N TYR A 7 -3.77 -3.98 -17.42
CA TYR A 7 -2.40 -4.24 -17.01
C TYR A 7 -1.44 -3.19 -17.52
N THR A 8 -0.38 -2.95 -16.76
CA THR A 8 0.75 -2.10 -17.13
C THR A 8 2.00 -2.98 -17.25
N THR A 9 3.12 -2.39 -17.67
CA THR A 9 4.37 -3.15 -17.83
C THR A 9 4.81 -3.85 -16.54
N VAL A 10 4.59 -3.21 -15.39
CA VAL A 10 4.92 -3.78 -14.08
C VAL A 10 3.66 -4.19 -13.36
N THR A 11 3.61 -5.42 -12.88
CA THR A 11 2.52 -5.93 -12.05
C THR A 11 3.10 -6.38 -10.71
N PRO A 12 2.72 -5.76 -9.59
CA PRO A 12 3.20 -6.19 -8.29
C PRO A 12 2.56 -7.50 -7.84
N TRP A 13 3.27 -8.22 -6.98
CA TRP A 13 2.80 -9.45 -6.35
C TRP A 13 2.72 -9.29 -4.85
N ILE A 14 1.64 -9.82 -4.26
CA ILE A 14 1.53 -10.01 -2.82
C ILE A 14 1.47 -11.52 -2.58
N ILE A 15 2.49 -12.05 -1.94
CA ILE A 15 2.60 -13.48 -1.68
C ILE A 15 2.52 -13.68 -0.17
N SER A 16 1.37 -14.17 0.29
CA SER A 16 1.05 -14.31 1.71
C SER A 16 0.64 -15.75 2.01
N LYS A 17 0.71 -16.14 3.27
CA LYS A 17 0.19 -17.44 3.71
C LYS A 17 -1.34 -17.47 3.77
N ASP A 18 -1.98 -16.31 3.68
CA ASP A 18 -3.43 -16.17 3.71
C ASP A 18 -3.87 -15.14 2.66
N THR A 19 -3.83 -15.54 1.40
CA THR A 19 -4.26 -14.69 0.28
C THR A 19 -5.73 -14.31 0.39
N ASP A 20 -6.59 -15.22 0.83
CA ASP A 20 -8.02 -14.92 1.04
C ASP A 20 -8.20 -13.77 2.03
N GLY A 21 -7.49 -13.80 3.14
CA GLY A 21 -7.48 -12.72 4.14
C GLY A 21 -6.95 -11.40 3.60
N VAL A 22 -5.86 -11.44 2.82
CA VAL A 22 -5.31 -10.25 2.17
C VAL A 22 -6.32 -9.63 1.21
N MET A 23 -6.98 -10.45 0.40
CA MET A 23 -8.00 -9.98 -0.56
C MET A 23 -9.17 -9.31 0.16
N ALA A 24 -9.66 -9.90 1.25
CA ALA A 24 -10.72 -9.33 2.06
C ALA A 24 -10.31 -7.98 2.67
N TRP A 25 -9.08 -7.89 3.19
CA TRP A 25 -8.56 -6.65 3.75
C TRP A 25 -8.42 -5.55 2.70
N LEU A 26 -7.86 -5.87 1.53
CA LEU A 26 -7.71 -4.91 0.42
C LEU A 26 -9.07 -4.37 -0.04
N THR A 27 -10.10 -5.21 -0.08
CA THR A 27 -11.46 -4.79 -0.40
C THR A 27 -11.98 -3.79 0.64
N ALA A 28 -11.82 -4.10 1.92
CA ALA A 28 -12.30 -3.26 3.01
C ALA A 28 -11.49 -1.95 3.14
N ALA A 29 -10.16 -2.03 2.96
CA ALA A 29 -9.25 -0.90 3.17
C ALA A 29 -9.22 0.07 1.98
N PHE A 30 -9.23 -0.45 0.76
CA PHE A 30 -8.95 0.34 -0.45
C PHE A 30 -10.02 0.22 -1.54
N ASP A 31 -11.17 -0.36 -1.23
CA ASP A 31 -12.22 -0.62 -2.20
C ASP A 31 -11.73 -1.45 -3.40
N ALA A 32 -10.78 -2.35 -3.16
CA ALA A 32 -10.22 -3.21 -4.20
C ALA A 32 -11.29 -4.17 -4.73
N VAL A 33 -11.17 -4.53 -6.00
CA VAL A 33 -12.14 -5.40 -6.69
C VAL A 33 -11.45 -6.70 -7.07
N GLU A 34 -12.02 -7.83 -6.67
CA GLU A 34 -11.54 -9.15 -7.10
C GLU A 34 -11.82 -9.32 -8.59
N VAL A 35 -10.79 -9.66 -9.35
CA VAL A 35 -10.89 -9.92 -10.80
C VAL A 35 -10.94 -11.40 -11.07
N SER A 36 -10.08 -12.18 -10.43
CA SER A 36 -10.10 -13.64 -10.55
C SER A 36 -9.51 -14.31 -9.31
N ARG A 37 -9.88 -15.56 -9.13
CA ARG A 37 -9.37 -16.41 -8.05
C ARG A 37 -9.42 -17.87 -8.48
N LEU A 38 -8.30 -18.57 -8.36
CA LEU A 38 -8.21 -20.00 -8.58
C LEU A 38 -7.75 -20.66 -7.29
N ALA A 39 -8.63 -21.43 -6.67
CA ALA A 39 -8.33 -22.18 -5.46
C ALA A 39 -8.43 -23.68 -5.76
N ASP A 40 -7.61 -24.49 -5.07
CA ASP A 40 -7.71 -25.94 -5.16
C ASP A 40 -8.81 -26.47 -4.23
N GLU A 41 -8.95 -27.77 -4.18
CA GLU A 41 -9.96 -28.48 -3.37
C GLU A 41 -9.79 -28.26 -1.86
N ASN A 42 -8.59 -27.87 -1.42
CA ASN A 42 -8.28 -27.57 -0.02
C ASN A 42 -8.38 -26.08 0.29
N GLY A 43 -8.80 -25.26 -0.68
CA GLY A 43 -8.93 -23.82 -0.51
C GLY A 43 -7.61 -23.05 -0.68
N VAL A 44 -6.53 -23.71 -1.09
CA VAL A 44 -5.25 -23.05 -1.36
C VAL A 44 -5.36 -22.23 -2.64
N ILE A 45 -5.07 -20.95 -2.57
CA ILE A 45 -5.13 -20.05 -3.71
C ILE A 45 -3.81 -20.13 -4.47
N GLY A 46 -3.85 -20.70 -5.68
CA GLY A 46 -2.70 -20.77 -6.56
C GLY A 46 -2.54 -19.55 -7.45
N HIS A 47 -3.59 -18.76 -7.62
CA HIS A 47 -3.58 -17.52 -8.38
C HIS A 47 -4.77 -16.65 -8.03
N ALA A 48 -4.54 -15.36 -7.84
CA ALA A 48 -5.59 -14.38 -7.69
C ALA A 48 -5.16 -13.05 -8.28
N GLU A 49 -6.13 -12.27 -8.73
CA GLU A 49 -5.94 -10.94 -9.26
C GLU A 49 -6.94 -9.98 -8.63
N MET A 50 -6.45 -8.85 -8.16
CA MET A 50 -7.28 -7.76 -7.67
C MET A 50 -6.93 -6.47 -8.38
N ARG A 51 -7.92 -5.61 -8.55
CA ARG A 51 -7.70 -4.25 -9.02
C ARG A 51 -7.82 -3.29 -7.85
N ILE A 52 -6.77 -2.50 -7.62
CA ILE A 52 -6.75 -1.39 -6.67
C ILE A 52 -6.69 -0.10 -7.47
N GLY A 53 -7.78 0.68 -7.46
CA GLY A 53 -7.88 1.85 -8.33
C GLY A 53 -7.73 1.47 -9.80
N ASN A 54 -6.65 1.94 -10.44
CA ASN A 54 -6.35 1.65 -11.84
C ASN A 54 -5.21 0.62 -12.02
N ALA A 55 -4.78 -0.05 -10.95
CA ALA A 55 -3.65 -0.98 -10.99
C ALA A 55 -4.10 -2.41 -10.66
N MET A 56 -3.49 -3.37 -11.35
CA MET A 56 -3.66 -4.79 -11.07
C MET A 56 -2.58 -5.27 -10.11
N VAL A 57 -2.97 -6.13 -9.18
CA VAL A 57 -2.08 -6.79 -8.23
C VAL A 57 -2.35 -8.28 -8.30
N MET A 58 -1.30 -9.08 -8.38
CA MET A 58 -1.39 -10.54 -8.41
C MET A 58 -1.02 -11.13 -7.07
N MET A 59 -1.61 -12.28 -6.75
CA MET A 59 -1.45 -12.94 -5.46
C MET A 59 -1.50 -14.44 -5.61
N PHE A 60 -0.84 -15.14 -4.71
CA PHE A 60 -1.05 -16.57 -4.46
C PHE A 60 -0.61 -16.89 -3.03
N ASP A 61 -1.05 -18.02 -2.51
CA ASP A 61 -0.65 -18.49 -1.20
C ASP A 61 0.81 -18.95 -1.21
N ALA A 62 1.61 -18.38 -0.30
CA ALA A 62 2.98 -18.83 -0.08
C ALA A 62 3.00 -20.29 0.39
N ARG A 63 4.03 -21.02 0.02
CA ARG A 63 4.24 -22.38 0.54
C ARG A 63 4.53 -22.31 2.04
N PRO A 64 4.09 -23.34 2.82
CA PRO A 64 4.27 -23.31 4.27
C PRO A 64 5.72 -23.17 4.74
N ASP A 65 6.68 -23.64 3.95
CA ASP A 65 8.12 -23.62 4.27
C ASP A 65 8.83 -22.34 3.81
N TRP A 66 8.12 -21.41 3.14
CA TRP A 66 8.73 -20.15 2.71
C TRP A 66 8.77 -19.14 3.86
N PRO A 67 9.81 -18.32 3.92
CA PRO A 67 9.83 -17.21 4.88
C PRO A 67 8.74 -16.19 4.54
N SER A 68 8.28 -15.48 5.55
CA SER A 68 7.37 -14.36 5.33
C SER A 68 8.09 -13.28 4.51
N THR A 69 7.46 -12.84 3.42
CA THR A 69 8.03 -11.84 2.51
C THR A 69 6.98 -10.74 2.31
N PRO A 70 7.07 -9.63 3.06
CA PRO A 70 6.09 -8.56 2.93
C PRO A 70 6.21 -7.84 1.60
N ALA A 71 5.08 -7.44 1.04
CA ALA A 71 5.01 -6.55 -0.10
C ALA A 71 5.03 -5.09 0.38
N PHE A 72 5.54 -4.20 -0.48
CA PHE A 72 5.54 -2.77 -0.25
C PHE A 72 4.85 -2.11 -1.43
N LEU A 73 3.71 -1.48 -1.17
CA LEU A 73 2.94 -0.80 -2.20
C LEU A 73 2.72 0.66 -1.83
N ARG A 74 2.69 1.52 -2.82
CA ARG A 74 2.31 2.91 -2.64
C ARG A 74 1.07 3.20 -3.47
N LEU A 75 0.07 3.79 -2.83
CA LEU A 75 -1.17 4.21 -3.46
C LEU A 75 -1.22 5.74 -3.49
N TYR A 76 -1.39 6.31 -4.68
CA TYR A 76 -1.81 7.70 -4.82
C TYR A 76 -3.33 7.72 -4.83
N VAL A 77 -3.93 8.44 -3.89
CA VAL A 77 -5.39 8.54 -3.72
C VAL A 77 -5.79 10.02 -3.58
N GLU A 78 -7.07 10.29 -3.75
CA GLU A 78 -7.57 11.68 -3.68
C GLU A 78 -7.55 12.24 -2.25
N ASP A 79 -7.74 11.39 -1.23
CA ASP A 79 -7.79 11.79 0.18
C ASP A 79 -7.07 10.75 1.04
N ALA A 80 -5.77 10.98 1.27
CA ALA A 80 -4.94 10.07 2.05
C ALA A 80 -5.43 9.91 3.49
N ASP A 81 -5.95 10.98 4.10
CA ASP A 81 -6.47 10.95 5.46
C ASP A 81 -7.68 10.00 5.57
N ALA A 82 -8.60 10.10 4.64
CA ALA A 82 -9.79 9.23 4.61
C ALA A 82 -9.44 7.77 4.35
N VAL A 83 -8.54 7.51 3.39
CA VAL A 83 -8.13 6.15 3.03
C VAL A 83 -7.31 5.51 4.14
N HIS A 84 -6.42 6.25 4.78
CA HIS A 84 -5.66 5.78 5.94
C HIS A 84 -6.60 5.34 7.06
N ARG A 85 -7.60 6.17 7.38
CA ARG A 85 -8.60 5.86 8.39
C ARG A 85 -9.39 4.60 8.04
N GLN A 86 -9.83 4.47 6.79
CA GLN A 86 -10.54 3.28 6.30
C GLN A 86 -9.67 2.02 6.43
N ALA A 87 -8.38 2.10 6.12
CA ALA A 87 -7.45 0.99 6.24
C ALA A 87 -7.26 0.54 7.70
N ILE A 88 -7.23 1.49 8.65
CA ILE A 88 -7.17 1.18 10.08
C ILE A 88 -8.48 0.52 10.53
N GLU A 89 -9.62 1.05 10.13
CA GLU A 89 -10.93 0.46 10.44
C GLU A 89 -11.09 -0.95 9.88
N ALA A 90 -10.44 -1.24 8.76
CA ALA A 90 -10.41 -2.57 8.16
C ALA A 90 -9.51 -3.58 8.90
N GLY A 91 -8.80 -3.14 9.94
CA GLY A 91 -7.91 -4.00 10.73
C GLY A 91 -6.42 -3.75 10.53
N GLY A 92 -6.05 -2.73 9.75
CA GLY A 92 -4.66 -2.33 9.58
C GLY A 92 -4.11 -1.64 10.83
N THR A 93 -2.79 -1.59 10.91
CA THR A 93 -2.05 -0.89 11.98
C THR A 93 -1.34 0.30 11.39
N SER A 94 -1.49 1.48 12.02
CA SER A 94 -0.77 2.67 11.59
C SER A 94 0.73 2.51 11.85
N VAL A 95 1.53 2.66 10.80
CA VAL A 95 2.99 2.74 10.91
C VAL A 95 3.41 4.19 11.05
N THR A 96 2.83 5.08 10.26
CA THR A 96 2.88 6.52 10.44
C THR A 96 1.52 7.12 10.13
N GLU A 97 1.14 8.12 10.93
CA GLU A 97 -0.02 8.93 10.63
C GLU A 97 0.20 9.75 9.35
N VAL A 98 -0.88 10.17 8.71
CA VAL A 98 -0.79 10.99 7.50
C VAL A 98 -0.14 12.32 7.85
N THR A 99 0.97 12.62 7.19
CA THR A 99 1.86 13.73 7.50
C THR A 99 2.14 14.54 6.24
N HIS A 100 2.08 15.85 6.34
CA HIS A 100 2.46 16.76 5.27
C HIS A 100 3.99 16.83 5.18
N LEU A 101 4.53 16.43 4.04
CA LEU A 101 5.98 16.36 3.80
C LEU A 101 6.45 17.47 2.85
N PHE A 102 7.74 17.73 2.88
CA PHE A 102 8.36 18.88 2.21
C PHE A 102 8.13 18.92 0.69
N PHE A 103 7.90 17.76 0.07
CA PHE A 103 7.74 17.64 -1.38
C PHE A 103 6.28 17.86 -1.86
N GLY A 104 5.38 18.25 -0.96
CA GLY A 104 4.02 18.63 -1.32
C GLY A 104 2.98 17.53 -1.26
N ASP A 105 3.31 16.41 -0.66
CA ASP A 105 2.37 15.31 -0.46
C ASP A 105 2.01 15.14 1.02
N ARG A 106 0.82 14.63 1.27
CA ARG A 106 0.44 14.06 2.55
C ARG A 106 0.59 12.55 2.45
N VAL A 107 1.33 11.96 3.38
CA VAL A 107 1.68 10.54 3.32
C VAL A 107 1.46 9.88 4.67
N GLY A 108 0.71 8.79 4.69
CA GLY A 108 0.63 7.88 5.83
C GLY A 108 1.04 6.47 5.43
N ARG A 109 1.39 5.64 6.40
CA ARG A 109 1.73 4.24 6.16
C ARG A 109 0.93 3.33 7.06
N VAL A 110 0.45 2.23 6.48
CA VAL A 110 -0.34 1.22 7.18
C VAL A 110 0.26 -0.15 6.91
N LYS A 111 0.26 -0.98 7.92
CA LYS A 111 0.57 -2.41 7.79
C LYS A 111 -0.73 -3.19 7.85
N ASP A 112 -0.94 -4.12 6.91
CA ASP A 112 -2.09 -5.02 6.98
C ASP A 112 -1.87 -6.10 8.05
N PRO A 113 -2.90 -6.89 8.40
CA PRO A 113 -2.76 -7.95 9.41
C PRO A 113 -1.78 -9.08 9.02
N PHE A 114 -1.30 -9.08 7.77
CA PHE A 114 -0.43 -10.11 7.22
C PHE A 114 1.02 -9.64 7.04
N GLY A 115 1.31 -8.39 7.41
CA GLY A 115 2.65 -7.83 7.39
C GLY A 115 3.03 -7.01 6.17
N ASN A 116 2.13 -6.86 5.19
CA ASN A 116 2.40 -6.01 4.03
C ASN A 116 2.25 -4.53 4.38
N LEU A 117 3.06 -3.67 3.76
CA LEU A 117 3.07 -2.24 4.01
C LEU A 117 2.54 -1.45 2.82
N TYR A 118 1.82 -0.41 3.15
CA TYR A 118 1.18 0.46 2.17
C TYR A 118 1.47 1.92 2.50
N TRP A 119 2.04 2.64 1.52
CA TRP A 119 2.13 4.10 1.55
C TRP A 119 0.83 4.63 0.96
N ILE A 120 0.12 5.47 1.71
CA ILE A 120 -1.13 6.07 1.28
C ILE A 120 -0.87 7.57 1.15
N GLN A 121 -1.02 8.10 -0.06
CA GLN A 121 -0.40 9.36 -0.42
C GLN A 121 -1.31 10.19 -1.33
N THR A 122 -1.34 11.48 -1.06
CA THR A 122 -2.08 12.46 -1.87
C THR A 122 -1.15 13.64 -2.15
N ARG A 123 -1.02 14.03 -3.40
CA ARG A 123 -0.36 15.27 -3.76
C ARG A 123 -1.31 16.43 -3.49
N ILE A 124 -0.89 17.36 -2.64
CA ILE A 124 -1.71 18.52 -2.27
C ILE A 124 -1.11 19.85 -2.76
N GLU A 125 0.14 19.85 -3.19
CA GLU A 125 0.84 21.05 -3.67
C GLU A 125 1.68 20.70 -4.90
N GLU A 126 1.71 21.63 -5.86
CA GLU A 126 2.68 21.62 -6.94
C GLU A 126 3.80 22.59 -6.58
N LEU A 127 4.99 22.06 -6.33
CA LEU A 127 6.13 22.84 -5.86
C LEU A 127 7.27 22.83 -6.88
N THR A 128 7.98 23.95 -6.98
CA THR A 128 9.24 24.00 -7.70
C THR A 128 10.34 23.30 -6.91
N GLU A 129 11.41 22.91 -7.57
CA GLU A 129 12.56 22.32 -6.91
C GLU A 129 13.14 23.27 -5.85
N GLU A 130 13.19 24.59 -6.16
CA GLU A 130 13.65 25.61 -5.24
C GLU A 130 12.80 25.65 -3.96
N GLU A 131 11.48 25.61 -4.11
CA GLU A 131 10.55 25.59 -2.97
C GLU A 131 10.74 24.34 -2.10
N MET A 132 10.89 23.16 -2.72
CA MET A 132 11.17 21.91 -2.00
C MET A 132 12.50 22.01 -1.23
N MET A 133 13.55 22.52 -1.88
CA MET A 133 14.87 22.64 -1.25
C MET A 133 14.85 23.62 -0.06
N ALA A 134 14.09 24.72 -0.18
CA ALA A 134 13.93 25.65 0.93
C ALA A 134 13.27 25.03 2.16
N ARG A 135 12.34 24.08 1.96
CA ARG A 135 11.66 23.36 3.05
C ARG A 135 12.55 22.39 3.80
N LEU A 136 13.67 21.96 3.23
CA LEU A 136 14.61 21.04 3.89
C LEU A 136 15.25 21.62 5.15
N SER A 137 15.25 22.95 5.30
CA SER A 137 15.73 23.63 6.49
C SER A 137 14.62 24.23 7.34
N ASP A 138 13.36 24.06 6.96
CA ASP A 138 12.21 24.50 7.74
C ASP A 138 11.94 23.51 8.87
N PRO A 139 11.91 23.96 10.15
CA PRO A 139 11.68 23.06 11.30
C PRO A 139 10.40 22.25 11.25
N GLU A 140 9.32 22.77 10.65
CA GLU A 140 8.07 22.05 10.47
C GLU A 140 8.28 20.78 9.64
N PHE A 141 8.99 20.92 8.51
CA PHE A 141 9.21 19.78 7.60
C PHE A 141 10.35 18.88 8.06
N THR A 142 11.37 19.40 8.75
CA THR A 142 12.43 18.53 9.30
C THR A 142 11.89 17.64 10.41
N LYS A 143 11.00 18.14 11.26
CA LYS A 143 10.32 17.33 12.28
C LYS A 143 9.41 16.27 11.64
N ALA A 144 8.68 16.64 10.61
CA ALA A 144 7.83 15.70 9.88
C ALA A 144 8.65 14.56 9.28
N MET A 145 9.79 14.87 8.66
CA MET A 145 10.70 13.87 8.11
C MET A 145 11.32 12.98 9.18
N GLU A 146 11.72 13.55 10.31
CA GLU A 146 12.22 12.75 11.45
C GLU A 146 11.18 11.75 11.92
N TYR A 147 9.93 12.17 12.02
CA TYR A 147 8.82 11.29 12.42
C TYR A 147 8.67 10.12 11.43
N VAL A 148 8.57 10.39 10.14
CA VAL A 148 8.34 9.33 9.15
C VAL A 148 9.56 8.43 8.96
N GLN A 149 10.77 8.98 9.04
CA GLN A 149 12.01 8.21 8.92
C GLN A 149 12.31 7.37 10.15
N GLY A 150 11.84 7.80 11.33
CA GLY A 150 12.01 7.07 12.58
C GLY A 150 11.08 5.88 12.76
N ALA A 151 10.08 5.73 11.90
CA ALA A 151 9.13 4.64 12.02
C ALA A 151 9.75 3.29 11.65
N ARG A 152 9.37 2.26 12.40
CA ARG A 152 9.86 0.89 12.17
C ARG A 152 8.83 0.10 11.39
N PHE A 153 9.30 -0.63 10.39
CA PHE A 153 8.45 -1.53 9.59
C PHE A 153 8.40 -2.94 10.18
N PHE A 154 9.45 -3.33 10.86
CA PHE A 154 9.61 -4.65 11.47
C PHE A 154 10.07 -4.52 12.92
N ASP A 155 9.78 -5.52 13.70
CA ASP A 155 10.21 -5.63 15.11
C ASP A 155 11.69 -5.99 15.24
#